data_34cbbcd6a9e031458fb472ae9cc5e302
#
_entry.id   34cbbcd6a9e031458fb472ae9cc5e302
#
_cell.length_a   1.000
_cell.length_b   1.000
_cell.length_c   1.000
_cell.angle_alpha   90.00
_cell.angle_beta   90.00
_cell.angle_gamma   90.00
#
_symmetry.space_group_name_H-M   'P 1'
#
loop_
_entity.id
_entity.type
_entity.pdbx_description
1 polymer ?
#
loop_
_entity_poly.entity_id
_entity_poly.type
_entity_poly.pdbx_seq_one_letter_code
_entity_poly.pdbx_strand_id
1 'polypeptide(L)'
;MKARIGIVDDHPAVVLGATAILNAHPALHVVAAAATVTALLRTDDRLHVVLLDLQLADGSTPTENVEALTATGAAVLAYTSGDQPRLVREASRTAVAGMVRKSELPASLVRSVLMVLKGEPVPTPEWAAALVDDHDVDDAQLTAREAEVLARYAAGETAEEVATALFVSRDTVLDHIRRIRGKYAAVDRPAATKVDLFRRAVEDGLVEPAL
;
A
#
# COMPACT_ATOMS: atom_id res chain seq x y z
N MET A 1 -17.99 -7.52 -26.57
CA MET A 1 -18.01 -6.27 -25.75
C MET A 1 -16.66 -6.18 -25.07
N LYS A 2 -15.98 -5.00 -25.06
CA LYS A 2 -14.71 -4.86 -24.37
C LYS A 2 -14.92 -4.74 -22.87
N ALA A 3 -14.03 -5.32 -22.08
CA ALA A 3 -14.06 -5.14 -20.63
C ALA A 3 -13.66 -3.71 -20.28
N ARG A 4 -14.37 -3.09 -19.36
CA ARG A 4 -14.22 -1.71 -18.91
C ARG A 4 -13.28 -1.67 -17.71
N ILE A 5 -12.17 -0.99 -17.84
CA ILE A 5 -11.10 -0.96 -16.85
C ILE A 5 -11.03 0.45 -16.26
N GLY A 6 -10.93 0.54 -14.94
CA GLY A 6 -10.58 1.75 -14.22
C GLY A 6 -9.13 1.72 -13.77
N ILE A 7 -8.51 2.88 -13.58
CA ILE A 7 -7.16 3.01 -12.98
C ILE A 7 -7.23 4.04 -11.87
N VAL A 8 -6.70 3.69 -10.70
CA VAL A 8 -6.46 4.62 -9.60
C VAL A 8 -4.96 4.65 -9.33
N ASP A 9 -4.33 5.74 -9.67
CA ASP A 9 -2.90 5.99 -9.49
C ASP A 9 -2.64 7.49 -9.62
N ASP A 10 -1.88 8.06 -8.72
CA ASP A 10 -1.54 9.50 -8.69
C ASP A 10 -0.30 9.85 -9.52
N HIS A 11 0.31 8.85 -10.19
CA HIS A 11 1.44 9.03 -11.09
C HIS A 11 0.99 9.08 -12.56
N PRO A 12 0.92 10.26 -13.23
CA PRO A 12 0.41 10.38 -14.59
C PRO A 12 1.11 9.50 -15.63
N ALA A 13 2.43 9.31 -15.49
CA ALA A 13 3.20 8.47 -16.41
C ALA A 13 2.79 6.99 -16.32
N VAL A 14 2.48 6.50 -15.11
CA VAL A 14 2.00 5.13 -14.87
C VAL A 14 0.61 4.96 -15.48
N VAL A 15 -0.29 5.91 -15.24
CA VAL A 15 -1.64 5.91 -15.83
C VAL A 15 -1.58 5.86 -17.35
N LEU A 16 -0.77 6.71 -17.98
CA LEU A 16 -0.60 6.74 -19.44
C LEU A 16 -0.04 5.41 -19.96
N GLY A 17 1.00 4.87 -19.30
CA GLY A 17 1.61 3.60 -19.68
C GLY A 17 0.63 2.42 -19.57
N ALA A 18 -0.04 2.27 -18.43
CA ALA A 18 -1.02 1.21 -18.21
C ALA A 18 -2.21 1.32 -19.19
N THR A 19 -2.68 2.55 -19.44
CA THR A 19 -3.75 2.81 -20.42
C THR A 19 -3.34 2.37 -21.82
N ALA A 20 -2.14 2.73 -22.27
CA ALA A 20 -1.64 2.34 -23.59
C ALA A 20 -1.51 0.80 -23.72
N ILE A 21 -0.93 0.14 -22.69
CA ILE A 21 -0.76 -1.31 -22.62
C ILE A 21 -2.11 -2.03 -22.71
N LEU A 22 -3.07 -1.64 -21.88
CA LEU A 22 -4.37 -2.31 -21.81
C LEU A 22 -5.20 -2.05 -23.06
N ASN A 23 -5.23 -0.83 -23.59
CA ASN A 23 -5.98 -0.48 -24.79
C ASN A 23 -5.41 -1.13 -26.08
N ALA A 24 -4.15 -1.56 -26.06
CA ALA A 24 -3.57 -2.34 -27.17
C ALA A 24 -4.20 -3.74 -27.28
N HIS A 25 -4.82 -4.26 -26.22
CA HIS A 25 -5.51 -5.55 -26.26
C HIS A 25 -6.98 -5.41 -26.71
N PRO A 26 -7.44 -6.19 -27.73
CA PRO A 26 -8.75 -5.99 -28.35
C PRO A 26 -9.94 -6.17 -27.40
N ALA A 27 -9.78 -6.97 -26.33
CA ALA A 27 -10.85 -7.25 -25.37
C ALA A 27 -10.92 -6.25 -24.19
N LEU A 28 -9.93 -5.35 -24.05
CA LEU A 28 -9.82 -4.43 -22.91
C LEU A 28 -10.04 -2.98 -23.36
N HIS A 29 -10.56 -2.16 -22.45
CA HIS A 29 -10.68 -0.72 -22.67
C HIS A 29 -10.63 0.04 -21.35
N VAL A 30 -9.63 0.91 -21.17
CA VAL A 30 -9.57 1.83 -20.04
C VAL A 30 -10.56 2.96 -20.31
N VAL A 31 -11.57 3.07 -19.45
CA VAL A 31 -12.67 4.03 -19.59
C VAL A 31 -12.59 5.18 -18.60
N ALA A 32 -11.88 4.99 -17.49
CA ALA A 32 -11.70 5.99 -16.45
C ALA A 32 -10.32 5.84 -15.78
N ALA A 33 -9.73 6.97 -15.42
CA ALA A 33 -8.53 7.00 -14.60
C ALA A 33 -8.60 8.21 -13.66
N ALA A 34 -8.14 8.05 -12.42
CA ALA A 34 -8.15 9.10 -11.41
C ALA A 34 -7.00 8.93 -10.44
N ALA A 35 -6.62 10.02 -9.77
CA ALA A 35 -5.58 10.00 -8.74
C ALA A 35 -6.07 9.45 -7.39
N THR A 36 -7.39 9.32 -7.19
CA THR A 36 -8.00 8.82 -5.95
C THR A 36 -9.21 7.96 -6.25
N VAL A 37 -9.54 7.04 -5.35
CA VAL A 37 -10.75 6.21 -5.45
C VAL A 37 -12.01 7.08 -5.47
N THR A 38 -12.08 8.08 -4.59
CA THR A 38 -13.22 9.02 -4.55
C THR A 38 -13.44 9.71 -5.88
N ALA A 39 -12.38 10.10 -6.58
CA ALA A 39 -12.50 10.73 -7.90
C ALA A 39 -12.96 9.73 -8.97
N LEU A 40 -12.47 8.50 -8.95
CA LEU A 40 -12.90 7.44 -9.86
C LEU A 40 -14.38 7.10 -9.68
N LEU A 41 -14.85 6.99 -8.44
CA LEU A 41 -16.25 6.65 -8.14
C LEU A 41 -17.27 7.73 -8.55
N ARG A 42 -16.81 8.94 -8.83
CA ARG A 42 -17.66 10.01 -9.41
C ARG A 42 -17.90 9.84 -10.91
N THR A 43 -17.12 9.00 -11.57
CA THR A 43 -17.37 8.63 -12.95
C THR A 43 -18.49 7.57 -12.93
N ASP A 44 -19.58 7.79 -13.67
CA ASP A 44 -20.73 6.88 -13.71
C ASP A 44 -20.45 5.66 -14.58
N ASP A 45 -19.29 5.05 -14.40
CA ASP A 45 -18.82 3.94 -15.22
C ASP A 45 -18.96 2.62 -14.47
N ARG A 46 -19.67 1.67 -15.08
CA ARG A 46 -19.65 0.29 -14.63
C ARG A 46 -18.32 -0.35 -15.00
N LEU A 47 -17.42 -0.39 -14.03
CA LEU A 47 -16.10 -0.99 -14.19
C LEU A 47 -16.15 -2.49 -13.92
N HIS A 48 -15.41 -3.26 -14.73
CA HIS A 48 -15.25 -4.70 -14.48
C HIS A 48 -14.02 -4.98 -13.62
N VAL A 49 -12.94 -4.25 -13.88
CA VAL A 49 -11.68 -4.35 -13.11
C VAL A 49 -11.16 -2.94 -12.85
N VAL A 50 -10.61 -2.74 -11.66
CA VAL A 50 -9.87 -1.52 -11.31
C VAL A 50 -8.43 -1.89 -10.98
N LEU A 51 -7.47 -1.28 -11.67
CA LEU A 51 -6.08 -1.25 -11.24
C LEU A 51 -5.96 -0.22 -10.12
N LEU A 52 -5.49 -0.65 -8.96
CA LEU A 52 -5.36 0.20 -7.78
C LEU A 52 -3.90 0.29 -7.34
N ASP A 53 -3.34 1.48 -7.35
CA ASP A 53 -2.10 1.71 -6.61
C ASP A 53 -2.38 1.63 -5.10
N LEU A 54 -1.51 0.93 -4.39
CA LEU A 54 -1.62 0.77 -2.94
C LEU A 54 -1.14 1.99 -2.16
N GLN A 55 -0.34 2.87 -2.81
CA GLN A 55 0.15 4.11 -2.22
C GLN A 55 -0.40 5.30 -2.99
N LEU A 56 -1.35 6.00 -2.40
CA LEU A 56 -1.95 7.20 -2.96
C LEU A 56 -1.59 8.43 -2.11
N ALA A 57 -1.36 9.56 -2.75
CA ALA A 57 -0.98 10.82 -2.09
C ALA A 57 -2.08 11.40 -1.18
N ASP A 58 -3.33 10.94 -1.32
CA ASP A 58 -4.45 11.37 -0.46
C ASP A 58 -4.43 10.72 0.92
N GLY A 59 -3.50 9.77 1.18
CA GLY A 59 -3.33 9.08 2.45
C GLY A 59 -4.40 8.02 2.74
N SER A 60 -5.27 7.69 1.79
CA SER A 60 -6.25 6.61 1.92
C SER A 60 -5.56 5.24 2.04
N THR A 61 -6.14 4.35 2.84
CA THR A 61 -5.57 3.01 3.07
C THR A 61 -5.99 2.02 1.96
N PRO A 62 -5.18 0.97 1.70
CA PRO A 62 -5.58 -0.11 0.81
C PRO A 62 -6.92 -0.73 1.18
N THR A 63 -7.18 -0.93 2.47
CA THR A 63 -8.44 -1.51 2.96
C THR A 63 -9.65 -0.66 2.57
N GLU A 64 -9.63 0.63 2.91
CA GLU A 64 -10.73 1.56 2.55
C GLU A 64 -10.96 1.62 1.05
N ASN A 65 -9.88 1.68 0.28
CA ASN A 65 -9.92 1.77 -1.17
C ASN A 65 -10.51 0.51 -1.82
N VAL A 66 -10.08 -0.67 -1.38
CA VAL A 66 -10.60 -1.94 -1.90
C VAL A 66 -12.07 -2.12 -1.53
N GLU A 67 -12.46 -1.84 -0.30
CA GLU A 67 -13.87 -1.91 0.14
C GLU A 67 -14.77 -1.00 -0.70
N ALA A 68 -14.35 0.26 -0.93
CA ALA A 68 -15.11 1.22 -1.72
C ALA A 68 -15.27 0.77 -3.18
N LEU A 69 -14.22 0.21 -3.79
CA LEU A 69 -14.24 -0.25 -5.17
C LEU A 69 -15.04 -1.54 -5.35
N THR A 70 -14.86 -2.52 -4.46
CA THR A 70 -15.58 -3.79 -4.53
C THR A 70 -17.08 -3.64 -4.26
N ALA A 71 -17.49 -2.64 -3.47
CA ALA A 71 -18.89 -2.29 -3.27
C ALA A 71 -19.61 -1.90 -4.58
N THR A 72 -18.89 -1.48 -5.62
CA THR A 72 -19.45 -1.21 -6.95
C THR A 72 -19.65 -2.47 -7.81
N GLY A 73 -19.15 -3.61 -7.35
CA GLY A 73 -19.10 -4.86 -8.09
C GLY A 73 -17.87 -5.00 -9.00
N ALA A 74 -16.94 -4.05 -8.99
CA ALA A 74 -15.69 -4.17 -9.72
C ALA A 74 -14.69 -5.09 -8.99
N ALA A 75 -13.98 -5.92 -9.76
CA ALA A 75 -12.83 -6.64 -9.22
C ALA A 75 -11.63 -5.68 -9.10
N VAL A 76 -10.87 -5.79 -8.01
CA VAL A 76 -9.71 -4.94 -7.75
C VAL A 76 -8.43 -5.73 -7.96
N LEU A 77 -7.53 -5.23 -8.79
CA LEU A 77 -6.18 -5.74 -9.00
C LEU A 77 -5.19 -4.70 -8.49
N ALA A 78 -4.42 -5.05 -7.46
CA ALA A 78 -3.37 -4.17 -6.96
C ALA A 78 -2.27 -4.01 -8.03
N TYR A 79 -1.92 -2.76 -8.36
CA TYR A 79 -0.88 -2.40 -9.33
C TYR A 79 0.12 -1.46 -8.67
N THR A 80 1.17 -2.01 -8.10
CA THR A 80 2.05 -1.30 -7.15
C THR A 80 3.53 -1.45 -7.50
N SER A 81 4.37 -0.51 -7.05
CA SER A 81 5.83 -0.66 -7.08
C SER A 81 6.30 -1.84 -6.22
N GLY A 82 5.55 -2.17 -5.16
CA GLY A 82 5.89 -3.22 -4.21
C GLY A 82 6.94 -2.83 -3.19
N ASP A 83 7.31 -1.53 -3.12
CA ASP A 83 8.37 -1.03 -2.24
C ASP A 83 7.94 -0.92 -0.77
N GLN A 84 6.64 -1.06 -0.49
CA GLN A 84 6.07 -1.01 0.85
C GLN A 84 5.42 -2.33 1.24
N PRO A 85 6.14 -3.26 1.89
CA PRO A 85 5.61 -4.57 2.30
C PRO A 85 4.36 -4.49 3.17
N ARG A 86 4.23 -3.42 3.98
CA ARG A 86 3.05 -3.19 4.81
C ARG A 86 1.78 -3.04 3.97
N LEU A 87 1.82 -2.22 2.93
CA LEU A 87 0.65 -2.00 2.06
C LEU A 87 0.28 -3.28 1.28
N VAL A 88 1.29 -4.07 0.88
CA VAL A 88 1.07 -5.37 0.24
C VAL A 88 0.38 -6.34 1.20
N ARG A 89 0.85 -6.45 2.46
CA ARG A 89 0.21 -7.28 3.49
C ARG A 89 -1.20 -6.79 3.82
N GLU A 90 -1.39 -5.48 3.96
CA GLU A 90 -2.72 -4.91 4.19
C GLU A 90 -3.67 -5.25 3.06
N ALA A 91 -3.26 -5.05 1.80
CA ALA A 91 -4.04 -5.40 0.63
C ALA A 91 -4.34 -6.90 0.55
N SER A 92 -3.41 -7.78 0.97
CA SER A 92 -3.61 -9.24 0.95
C SER A 92 -4.73 -9.73 1.88
N ARG A 93 -5.07 -8.95 2.89
CA ARG A 93 -6.17 -9.22 3.83
C ARG A 93 -7.52 -8.71 3.34
N THR A 94 -7.57 -8.09 2.16
CA THR A 94 -8.77 -7.54 1.57
C THR A 94 -9.27 -8.39 0.40
N ALA A 95 -10.37 -7.98 -0.23
CA ALA A 95 -10.97 -8.67 -1.37
C ALA A 95 -10.30 -8.33 -2.72
N VAL A 96 -8.96 -8.08 -2.74
CA VAL A 96 -8.27 -7.92 -4.02
C VAL A 96 -8.14 -9.27 -4.74
N ALA A 97 -8.26 -9.25 -6.07
CA ALA A 97 -8.15 -10.44 -6.91
C ALA A 97 -6.69 -10.88 -7.13
N GLY A 98 -5.72 -10.08 -6.69
CA GLY A 98 -4.29 -10.33 -6.81
C GLY A 98 -3.48 -9.05 -6.95
N MET A 99 -2.19 -9.21 -7.26
CA MET A 99 -1.26 -8.11 -7.38
C MET A 99 -0.40 -8.22 -8.65
N VAL A 100 -0.04 -7.09 -9.24
CA VAL A 100 0.95 -6.96 -10.32
C VAL A 100 1.89 -5.82 -9.98
N ARG A 101 3.19 -6.02 -10.17
CA ARG A 101 4.18 -4.95 -9.99
C ARG A 101 4.20 -4.02 -11.18
N LYS A 102 4.36 -2.72 -10.94
CA LYS A 102 4.54 -1.69 -12.00
C LYS A 102 5.80 -1.94 -12.83
N SER A 103 6.79 -2.67 -12.30
CA SER A 103 8.03 -3.06 -12.98
C SER A 103 7.91 -4.33 -13.84
N GLU A 104 6.77 -5.04 -13.81
CA GLU A 104 6.58 -6.22 -14.62
C GLU A 104 6.40 -5.90 -16.11
N LEU A 105 6.60 -6.92 -16.93
CA LEU A 105 6.43 -6.80 -18.39
C LEU A 105 4.97 -6.44 -18.74
N PRO A 106 4.73 -5.62 -19.76
CA PRO A 106 3.38 -5.27 -20.23
C PRO A 106 2.46 -6.47 -20.44
N ALA A 107 2.99 -7.57 -20.93
CA ALA A 107 2.23 -8.80 -21.14
C ALA A 107 1.73 -9.44 -19.83
N SER A 108 2.44 -9.26 -18.71
CA SER A 108 2.00 -9.73 -17.39
C SER A 108 0.77 -8.96 -16.92
N LEU A 109 0.78 -7.63 -17.06
CA LEU A 109 -0.37 -6.79 -16.70
C LEU A 109 -1.63 -7.20 -17.48
N VAL A 110 -1.52 -7.35 -18.81
CA VAL A 110 -2.65 -7.78 -19.64
C VAL A 110 -3.15 -9.16 -19.22
N ARG A 111 -2.26 -10.12 -18.99
CA ARG A 111 -2.60 -11.47 -18.54
C ARG A 111 -3.35 -11.44 -17.22
N SER A 112 -2.85 -10.69 -16.25
CA SER A 112 -3.45 -10.58 -14.92
C SER A 112 -4.86 -10.00 -14.98
N VAL A 113 -5.07 -8.93 -15.75
CA VAL A 113 -6.42 -8.38 -15.97
C VAL A 113 -7.36 -9.41 -16.61
N LEU A 114 -6.88 -10.19 -17.59
CA LEU A 114 -7.69 -11.22 -18.23
C LEU A 114 -8.03 -12.38 -17.28
N MET A 115 -7.12 -12.75 -16.35
CA MET A 115 -7.38 -13.74 -15.31
C MET A 115 -8.47 -13.24 -14.36
N VAL A 116 -8.34 -12.01 -13.86
CA VAL A 116 -9.33 -11.38 -12.97
C VAL A 116 -10.71 -11.33 -13.62
N LEU A 117 -10.80 -11.01 -14.91
CA LEU A 117 -12.07 -11.01 -15.66
C LEU A 117 -12.73 -12.38 -15.75
N LYS A 118 -11.97 -13.46 -15.60
CA LYS A 118 -12.50 -14.83 -15.54
C LYS A 118 -12.80 -15.30 -14.12
N GLY A 119 -12.56 -14.47 -13.12
CA GLY A 119 -12.65 -14.84 -11.71
C GLY A 119 -11.49 -15.72 -11.23
N GLU A 120 -10.39 -15.78 -11.98
CA GLU A 120 -9.18 -16.50 -11.61
C GLU A 120 -8.28 -15.61 -10.74
N PRO A 121 -7.73 -16.11 -9.61
CA PRO A 121 -6.79 -15.33 -8.80
C PRO A 121 -5.49 -15.12 -9.56
N VAL A 122 -4.83 -13.98 -9.31
CA VAL A 122 -3.51 -13.66 -9.89
C VAL A 122 -2.43 -13.97 -8.84
N PRO A 123 -1.83 -15.17 -8.89
CA PRO A 123 -0.77 -15.53 -7.95
C PRO A 123 0.52 -14.82 -8.34
N THR A 124 1.08 -14.04 -7.40
CA THR A 124 2.47 -13.60 -7.48
C THR A 124 3.24 -14.16 -6.30
N PRO A 125 4.57 -14.33 -6.39
CA PRO A 125 5.37 -14.81 -5.27
C PRO A 125 5.20 -13.95 -4.02
N GLU A 126 5.12 -12.64 -4.19
CA GLU A 126 4.92 -11.68 -3.09
C GLU A 126 3.51 -11.80 -2.49
N TRP A 127 2.50 -12.00 -3.31
CA TRP A 127 1.13 -12.25 -2.86
C TRP A 127 1.02 -13.59 -2.14
N ALA A 128 1.64 -14.64 -2.69
CA ALA A 128 1.72 -15.95 -2.03
C ALA A 128 2.47 -15.86 -0.71
N ALA A 129 3.60 -15.14 -0.67
CA ALA A 129 4.35 -14.88 0.58
C ALA A 129 3.48 -14.10 1.58
N ALA A 130 2.80 -13.05 1.16
CA ALA A 130 1.93 -12.26 2.04
C ALA A 130 0.74 -13.07 2.60
N LEU A 131 0.26 -14.09 1.86
CA LEU A 131 -0.78 -15.00 2.33
C LEU A 131 -0.23 -16.12 3.25
N VAL A 132 1.02 -16.53 3.05
CA VAL A 132 1.69 -17.55 3.87
C VAL A 132 2.26 -16.92 5.17
N ASP A 133 2.72 -15.67 5.10
CA ASP A 133 3.12 -14.85 6.25
C ASP A 133 1.92 -14.39 7.12
N ASP A 134 0.73 -14.93 6.88
CA ASP A 134 -0.45 -14.78 7.76
C ASP A 134 -0.28 -15.53 9.12
N HIS A 135 0.87 -16.09 9.37
CA HIS A 135 1.38 -16.33 10.68
C HIS A 135 1.96 -15.02 11.21
N ASP A 136 1.10 -14.21 11.90
CA ASP A 136 1.51 -13.23 12.92
C ASP A 136 2.97 -12.70 12.81
N VAL A 137 3.43 -12.28 11.63
CA VAL A 137 4.58 -11.38 11.55
C VAL A 137 4.04 -10.01 11.90
N ASP A 138 3.88 -9.94 13.13
CA ASP A 138 3.45 -8.91 13.99
C ASP A 138 3.91 -7.56 13.49
N ASP A 139 2.98 -6.84 12.90
CA ASP A 139 2.98 -5.40 12.97
C ASP A 139 3.17 -5.07 14.46
N ALA A 140 4.17 -4.31 14.80
CA ALA A 140 4.46 -3.97 16.20
C ALA A 140 3.31 -3.23 16.90
N GLN A 141 2.14 -3.18 16.26
CA GLN A 141 0.88 -2.56 16.70
C GLN A 141 1.11 -1.25 17.44
N LEU A 142 1.89 -0.37 16.80
CA LEU A 142 2.14 0.95 17.36
C LEU A 142 0.83 1.72 17.40
N THR A 143 0.56 2.34 18.53
CA THR A 143 -0.53 3.33 18.58
C THR A 143 -0.21 4.51 17.67
N ALA A 144 -1.22 5.28 17.25
CA ALA A 144 -1.00 6.48 16.43
C ALA A 144 0.05 7.42 17.05
N ARG A 145 0.06 7.54 18.38
CA ARG A 145 1.03 8.38 19.10
C ARG A 145 2.46 7.79 19.08
N GLU A 146 2.59 6.47 19.18
CA GLU A 146 3.88 5.80 19.08
C GLU A 146 4.44 5.88 17.67
N ALA A 147 3.59 5.74 16.64
CA ALA A 147 3.98 5.91 15.24
C ALA A 147 4.46 7.35 14.96
N GLU A 148 3.77 8.35 15.48
CA GLU A 148 4.16 9.76 15.35
C GLU A 148 5.51 10.07 16.04
N VAL A 149 5.72 9.53 17.24
CA VAL A 149 7.00 9.65 17.96
C VAL A 149 8.11 8.95 17.18
N LEU A 150 7.85 7.74 16.68
CA LEU A 150 8.84 6.97 15.92
C LEU A 150 9.21 7.67 14.62
N ALA A 151 8.25 8.17 13.86
CA ALA A 151 8.50 8.85 12.59
C ALA A 151 9.46 10.03 12.77
N ARG A 152 9.21 10.92 13.72
CA ARG A 152 10.06 12.07 14.01
C ARG A 152 11.44 11.67 14.54
N TYR A 153 11.47 10.79 15.54
CA TYR A 153 12.72 10.35 16.15
C TYR A 153 13.62 9.60 15.17
N ALA A 154 13.04 8.77 14.32
CA ALA A 154 13.72 8.04 13.26
C ALA A 154 14.23 8.99 12.16
N ALA A 155 13.46 10.03 11.80
CA ALA A 155 13.88 11.05 10.83
C ALA A 155 15.08 11.92 11.30
N GLY A 156 15.58 11.72 12.53
CA GLY A 156 16.79 12.34 13.02
C GLY A 156 16.58 13.26 14.22
N GLU A 157 15.36 13.68 14.53
CA GLU A 157 15.06 14.56 15.66
C GLU A 157 15.57 13.96 16.99
N THR A 158 15.98 14.83 17.91
CA THR A 158 16.29 14.46 19.29
C THR A 158 15.00 14.24 20.09
N ALA A 159 15.09 13.56 21.22
CA ALA A 159 13.94 13.39 22.11
C ALA A 159 13.37 14.73 22.61
N GLU A 160 14.20 15.77 22.73
CA GLU A 160 13.79 17.12 23.12
C GLU A 160 12.99 17.82 21.99
N GLU A 161 13.47 17.72 20.74
CA GLU A 161 12.78 18.29 19.59
C GLU A 161 11.42 17.59 19.36
N VAL A 162 11.37 16.26 19.46
CA VAL A 162 10.12 15.50 19.40
C VAL A 162 9.17 15.92 20.53
N ALA A 163 9.67 16.08 21.76
CA ALA A 163 8.87 16.50 22.90
C ALA A 163 8.24 17.89 22.67
N THR A 164 9.04 18.83 22.17
CA THR A 164 8.58 20.18 21.81
C THR A 164 7.51 20.13 20.72
N ALA A 165 7.77 19.40 19.65
CA ALA A 165 6.84 19.29 18.50
C ALA A 165 5.52 18.64 18.87
N LEU A 166 5.53 17.68 19.81
CA LEU A 166 4.37 16.92 20.22
C LEU A 166 3.68 17.42 21.51
N PHE A 167 4.18 18.53 22.07
CA PHE A 167 3.68 19.16 23.31
C PHE A 167 3.64 18.19 24.50
N VAL A 168 4.71 17.40 24.68
CA VAL A 168 4.88 16.46 25.80
C VAL A 168 6.25 16.65 26.46
N SER A 169 6.50 15.95 27.58
CA SER A 169 7.82 15.97 28.20
C SER A 169 8.81 15.06 27.44
N ARG A 170 10.10 15.38 27.53
CA ARG A 170 11.18 14.53 27.02
C ARG A 170 11.09 13.10 27.58
N ASP A 171 10.77 12.97 28.86
CA ASP A 171 10.63 11.65 29.51
C ASP A 171 9.46 10.85 28.92
N THR A 172 8.35 11.52 28.56
CA THR A 172 7.23 10.88 27.85
C THR A 172 7.67 10.33 26.49
N VAL A 173 8.50 11.09 25.74
CA VAL A 173 9.06 10.61 24.46
C VAL A 173 9.95 9.39 24.67
N LEU A 174 10.82 9.41 25.68
CA LEU A 174 11.70 8.26 25.98
C LEU A 174 10.90 7.03 26.43
N ASP A 175 9.80 7.20 27.12
CA ASP A 175 8.89 6.12 27.49
C ASP A 175 8.18 5.52 26.26
N HIS A 176 7.74 6.37 25.32
CA HIS A 176 7.22 5.88 24.04
C HIS A 176 8.29 5.08 23.28
N ILE A 177 9.51 5.59 23.16
CA ILE A 177 10.61 4.88 22.48
C ILE A 177 10.88 3.51 23.15
N ARG A 178 10.84 3.44 24.48
CA ARG A 178 11.02 2.18 25.20
C ARG A 178 9.90 1.19 24.87
N ARG A 179 8.63 1.63 24.84
CA ARG A 179 7.47 0.79 24.47
C ARG A 179 7.56 0.34 23.02
N ILE A 180 7.93 1.23 22.10
CA ILE A 180 8.12 0.92 20.69
C ILE A 180 9.17 -0.19 20.53
N ARG A 181 10.32 -0.07 21.19
CA ARG A 181 11.36 -1.12 21.17
C ARG A 181 10.85 -2.44 21.73
N GLY A 182 10.07 -2.41 22.81
CA GLY A 182 9.45 -3.60 23.40
C GLY A 182 8.47 -4.26 22.42
N LYS A 183 7.66 -3.47 21.74
CA LYS A 183 6.71 -3.97 20.74
C LYS A 183 7.43 -4.61 19.54
N TYR A 184 8.47 -3.97 19.00
CA TYR A 184 9.27 -4.56 17.93
C TYR A 184 10.02 -5.83 18.39
N ALA A 185 10.50 -5.88 19.63
CA ALA A 185 11.14 -7.09 20.15
C ALA A 185 10.14 -8.24 20.34
N ALA A 186 8.90 -7.95 20.72
CA ALA A 186 7.85 -8.95 20.91
C ALA A 186 7.46 -9.65 19.60
N VAL A 187 7.73 -8.98 18.46
CA VAL A 187 7.43 -9.49 17.12
C VAL A 187 8.71 -9.92 16.36
N ASP A 188 9.73 -10.30 17.08
CA ASP A 188 11.04 -10.76 16.57
C ASP A 188 11.71 -9.79 15.55
N ARG A 189 11.42 -8.49 15.70
CA ARG A 189 11.98 -7.39 14.88
C ARG A 189 12.74 -6.39 15.77
N PRO A 190 13.75 -6.79 16.54
CA PRO A 190 14.37 -5.92 17.53
C PRO A 190 14.94 -4.63 16.92
N ALA A 191 14.81 -3.52 17.67
CA ALA A 191 15.25 -2.19 17.27
C ALA A 191 16.01 -1.52 18.44
N ALA A 192 17.22 -2.01 18.73
CA ALA A 192 18.01 -1.60 19.88
C ALA A 192 18.60 -0.19 19.71
N THR A 193 19.01 0.18 18.49
CA THR A 193 19.63 1.45 18.19
C THR A 193 18.66 2.41 17.49
N LYS A 194 19.03 3.69 17.37
CA LYS A 194 18.28 4.69 16.59
C LYS A 194 18.25 4.30 15.10
N VAL A 195 19.33 3.73 14.59
CA VAL A 195 19.43 3.24 13.22
C VAL A 195 18.48 2.06 12.98
N ASP A 196 18.34 1.15 13.97
CA ASP A 196 17.37 0.06 13.86
C ASP A 196 15.94 0.62 13.86
N LEU A 197 15.64 1.59 14.71
CA LEU A 197 14.33 2.26 14.72
C LEU A 197 14.05 2.95 13.38
N PHE A 198 15.06 3.62 12.78
CA PHE A 198 14.92 4.19 11.45
C PHE A 198 14.58 3.11 10.40
N ARG A 199 15.34 2.02 10.39
CA ARG A 199 15.09 0.89 9.48
C ARG A 199 13.67 0.34 9.64
N ARG A 200 13.20 0.12 10.88
CA ARG A 200 11.83 -0.33 11.15
C ARG A 200 10.79 0.69 10.71
N ALA A 201 11.04 1.96 10.93
CA ALA A 201 10.14 3.04 10.49
C ALA A 201 10.01 3.10 8.96
N VAL A 202 11.11 2.86 8.23
CA VAL A 202 11.09 2.75 6.75
C VAL A 202 10.34 1.49 6.32
N GLU A 203 10.63 0.32 6.91
CA GLU A 203 9.95 -0.95 6.63
C GLU A 203 8.44 -0.87 6.88
N ASP A 204 8.02 -0.10 7.89
CA ASP A 204 6.62 0.09 8.25
C ASP A 204 5.98 1.30 7.53
N GLY A 205 6.72 1.96 6.63
CA GLY A 205 6.21 3.08 5.82
C GLY A 205 5.91 4.35 6.64
N LEU A 206 6.52 4.51 7.81
CA LEU A 206 6.37 5.68 8.67
C LEU A 206 7.33 6.81 8.29
N VAL A 207 8.43 6.50 7.59
CA VAL A 207 9.46 7.45 7.15
C VAL A 207 9.93 7.03 5.76
N GLU A 208 10.13 7.99 4.87
CA GLU A 208 10.76 7.74 3.57
C GLU A 208 12.28 7.57 3.74
N PRO A 209 12.92 6.62 3.02
CA PRO A 209 14.37 6.55 2.99
C PRO A 209 14.93 7.85 2.39
N ALA A 210 15.83 8.52 3.11
CA ALA A 210 16.55 9.65 2.55
C ALA A 210 17.37 9.17 1.35
N LEU A 211 17.17 9.81 0.20
CA LEU A 211 17.92 9.60 -1.05
C LEU A 211 19.40 9.99 -0.88
#